data_b48e70e54eb8fc3a36104b01572c6c52
#
_entry.id   b48e70e54eb8fc3a36104b01572c6c52
#
_cell.length_a   1.000
_cell.length_b   1.000
_cell.length_c   1.000
_cell.angle_alpha   90.00
_cell.angle_beta   90.00
_cell.angle_gamma   90.00
#
_symmetry.space_group_name_H-M   'P 1'
#
loop_
_entity.id
_entity.type
_entity.pdbx_description
1 polymer ?
#
loop_
_entity_poly.entity_id
_entity_poly.type
_entity_poly.pdbx_seq_one_letter_code
_entity_poly.pdbx_strand_id
1 'polypeptide(L)'
;GKGVCGVAGGTGNKDGVLLMSCQVFDDYAGQGDFATPFVYAANKGAVIAQCSWGWDNDGYVEQAVLDAMDYFTQEAGNYEGSPMKGGLCIFAAGNTGLEGTFYPGAYATAVSVTALSVDYKVASYSSRGDWADVSAPGGDVELGGESWGVLSTFPGNRYGYYDGTSMACPHVSG
;
A
#
# COMPACT_ATOMS: atom_id res chain seq x y z
N GLY A 1 14.40 7.46 17.15
CA GLY A 1 14.78 6.29 16.38
C GLY A 1 16.23 6.36 15.88
N LYS A 2 16.71 5.27 15.32
CA LYS A 2 17.99 5.20 14.61
C LYS A 2 17.70 4.75 13.18
N GLY A 3 18.37 5.38 12.20
CA GLY A 3 18.24 5.06 10.78
C GLY A 3 17.05 5.76 10.14
N VAL A 4 15.86 5.19 10.20
CA VAL A 4 14.65 5.76 9.63
C VAL A 4 13.59 5.94 10.72
N CYS A 5 12.74 6.97 10.60
CA CYS A 5 11.65 7.23 11.56
C CYS A 5 10.25 6.88 11.00
N GLY A 6 10.14 6.64 9.69
CA GLY A 6 8.85 6.42 9.03
C GLY A 6 7.97 7.68 8.97
N VAL A 7 6.92 7.64 8.16
CA VAL A 7 5.98 8.77 7.99
C VAL A 7 5.03 8.86 9.18
N ALA A 8 4.50 7.74 9.64
CA ALA A 8 3.47 7.65 10.68
C ALA A 8 4.02 7.40 12.10
N GLY A 9 5.33 7.62 12.33
CA GLY A 9 6.00 7.26 13.59
C GLY A 9 5.67 8.13 14.80
N GLY A 10 4.95 9.22 14.62
CA GLY A 10 4.65 10.19 15.68
C GLY A 10 5.88 10.96 16.18
N THR A 11 5.75 11.64 17.31
CA THR A 11 6.82 12.46 17.91
C THR A 11 7.73 11.69 18.89
N GLY A 12 7.47 10.42 19.11
CA GLY A 12 8.13 9.59 20.12
C GLY A 12 7.40 9.54 21.47
N ASN A 13 6.29 10.23 21.61
CA ASN A 13 5.46 10.29 22.82
C ASN A 13 4.31 9.26 22.81
N LYS A 14 4.44 8.18 22.04
CA LYS A 14 3.40 7.16 21.80
C LYS A 14 2.16 7.71 21.09
N ASP A 15 2.36 8.70 20.25
CA ASP A 15 1.37 9.41 19.45
C ASP A 15 1.43 9.04 17.95
N GLY A 16 2.20 8.03 17.60
CA GLY A 16 2.21 7.42 16.27
C GLY A 16 1.00 6.51 16.05
N VAL A 17 0.80 6.09 14.80
CA VAL A 17 -0.28 5.19 14.43
C VAL A 17 -0.11 3.81 15.08
N LEU A 18 -1.23 3.13 15.31
CA LEU A 18 -1.25 1.73 15.69
C LEU A 18 -1.29 0.86 14.44
N LEU A 19 -0.45 -0.15 14.39
CA LEU A 19 -0.36 -1.08 13.27
C LEU A 19 -1.09 -2.39 13.61
N MET A 20 -1.96 -2.81 12.69
CA MET A 20 -2.60 -4.12 12.69
C MET A 20 -2.02 -4.91 11.50
N SER A 21 -1.20 -5.92 11.79
CA SER A 21 -0.64 -6.77 10.74
C SER A 21 -1.63 -7.87 10.38
N CYS A 22 -2.01 -7.92 9.09
CA CYS A 22 -2.84 -8.98 8.52
C CYS A 22 -2.01 -9.72 7.46
N GLN A 23 -1.79 -11.02 7.65
CA GLN A 23 -1.12 -11.84 6.66
C GLN A 23 -2.10 -12.18 5.54
N VAL A 24 -1.77 -11.81 4.31
CA VAL A 24 -2.59 -12.05 3.11
C VAL A 24 -1.96 -13.07 2.17
N PHE A 25 -0.65 -13.31 2.28
CA PHE A 25 0.06 -14.32 1.50
C PHE A 25 0.34 -15.54 2.36
N ASP A 26 0.10 -16.73 1.81
CA ASP A 26 0.51 -17.99 2.41
C ASP A 26 1.95 -18.34 1.99
N ASP A 27 2.67 -19.08 2.82
CA ASP A 27 3.99 -19.65 2.53
C ASP A 27 3.94 -20.73 1.42
N TYR A 28 2.75 -21.19 1.07
CA TYR A 28 2.50 -22.23 0.07
C TYR A 28 1.88 -21.67 -1.21
N ALA A 29 2.72 -21.40 -2.22
CA ALA A 29 2.34 -21.29 -3.64
C ALA A 29 1.24 -20.27 -3.99
N GLY A 30 1.26 -19.10 -3.37
CA GLY A 30 0.41 -17.96 -3.77
C GLY A 30 -1.07 -18.14 -3.46
N GLN A 31 -1.42 -19.05 -2.61
CA GLN A 31 -2.75 -19.11 -2.02
C GLN A 31 -2.78 -18.21 -0.78
N GLY A 32 -3.53 -17.14 -0.85
CA GLY A 32 -3.74 -16.23 0.26
C GLY A 32 -5.23 -15.94 0.42
N ASP A 33 -5.60 -15.42 1.56
CA ASP A 33 -6.92 -14.83 1.77
C ASP A 33 -6.80 -13.31 1.67
N PHE A 34 -7.21 -12.77 0.54
CA PHE A 34 -7.13 -11.34 0.26
C PHE A 34 -8.40 -10.57 0.66
N ALA A 35 -9.51 -11.25 0.94
CA ALA A 35 -10.79 -10.64 1.26
C ALA A 35 -11.04 -10.55 2.78
N THR A 36 -10.92 -11.65 3.51
CA THR A 36 -11.18 -11.71 4.96
C THR A 36 -10.41 -10.67 5.78
N PRO A 37 -9.14 -10.33 5.48
CA PRO A 37 -8.40 -9.30 6.21
C PRO A 37 -9.06 -7.93 6.24
N PHE A 38 -9.74 -7.50 5.16
CA PHE A 38 -10.48 -6.23 5.14
C PHE A 38 -11.64 -6.23 6.13
N VAL A 39 -12.45 -7.28 6.11
CA VAL A 39 -13.58 -7.45 7.02
C VAL A 39 -13.10 -7.52 8.48
N TYR A 40 -12.04 -8.29 8.71
CA TYR A 40 -11.44 -8.40 10.05
C TYR A 40 -10.92 -7.03 10.54
N ALA A 41 -10.16 -6.31 9.72
CA ALA A 41 -9.58 -5.04 10.08
C ALA A 41 -10.64 -3.97 10.38
N ALA A 42 -11.70 -3.88 9.56
CA ALA A 42 -12.84 -2.99 9.80
C ALA A 42 -13.49 -3.28 11.17
N ASN A 43 -13.79 -4.55 11.44
CA ASN A 43 -14.42 -5.00 12.68
C ASN A 43 -13.51 -4.85 13.92
N LYS A 44 -12.21 -4.66 13.74
CA LYS A 44 -11.21 -4.45 14.80
C LYS A 44 -10.77 -2.99 14.95
N GLY A 45 -11.40 -2.08 14.20
CA GLY A 45 -11.23 -0.65 14.38
C GLY A 45 -10.11 -0.03 13.54
N ALA A 46 -9.56 -0.74 12.56
CA ALA A 46 -8.70 -0.12 11.56
C ALA A 46 -9.54 0.77 10.64
N VAL A 47 -8.98 1.89 10.21
CA VAL A 47 -9.61 2.84 9.30
C VAL A 47 -8.79 3.08 8.02
N ILE A 48 -7.57 2.58 7.97
CA ILE A 48 -6.71 2.58 6.79
C ILE A 48 -6.25 1.14 6.52
N ALA A 49 -6.52 0.64 5.33
CA ALA A 49 -5.99 -0.60 4.80
C ALA A 49 -4.85 -0.27 3.82
N GLN A 50 -3.61 -0.48 4.25
CA GLN A 50 -2.42 -0.25 3.43
C GLN A 50 -2.05 -1.56 2.73
N CYS A 51 -2.08 -1.54 1.39
CA CYS A 51 -2.00 -2.71 0.54
C CYS A 51 -0.88 -2.56 -0.52
N SER A 52 0.33 -3.02 -0.19
CA SER A 52 1.46 -3.04 -1.12
C SER A 52 1.46 -4.31 -1.98
N TRP A 53 0.31 -4.63 -2.57
CA TRP A 53 0.12 -5.80 -3.43
C TRP A 53 -0.98 -5.53 -4.47
N GLY A 54 -1.06 -6.35 -5.49
CA GLY A 54 -2.06 -6.30 -6.56
C GLY A 54 -1.80 -7.40 -7.57
N TRP A 55 -2.58 -7.40 -8.65
CA TRP A 55 -2.42 -8.34 -9.77
C TRP A 55 -1.81 -7.64 -10.98
N ASP A 56 -0.82 -8.27 -11.59
CA ASP A 56 -0.12 -7.76 -12.77
C ASP A 56 -0.86 -8.06 -14.09
N ASN A 57 -2.00 -8.76 -14.01
CA ASN A 57 -2.83 -9.07 -15.16
C ASN A 57 -3.82 -7.95 -15.44
N ASP A 58 -3.70 -7.31 -16.60
CA ASP A 58 -4.59 -6.24 -17.04
C ASP A 58 -6.06 -6.69 -17.03
N GLY A 59 -6.91 -5.93 -16.33
CA GLY A 59 -8.33 -6.19 -16.21
C GLY A 59 -8.73 -7.40 -15.35
N TYR A 60 -7.78 -8.11 -14.71
CA TYR A 60 -8.12 -9.22 -13.82
C TYR A 60 -8.75 -8.72 -12.53
N VAL A 61 -9.90 -9.30 -12.15
CA VAL A 61 -10.68 -8.92 -10.97
C VAL A 61 -11.00 -10.16 -10.13
N GLU A 62 -10.81 -10.05 -8.84
CA GLU A 62 -11.32 -10.99 -7.85
C GLU A 62 -12.45 -10.33 -7.05
N GLN A 63 -13.70 -10.67 -7.40
CA GLN A 63 -14.88 -9.98 -6.90
C GLN A 63 -14.99 -10.01 -5.37
N ALA A 64 -14.62 -11.11 -4.73
CA ALA A 64 -14.65 -11.23 -3.27
C ALA A 64 -13.75 -10.18 -2.58
N VAL A 65 -12.63 -9.81 -3.20
CA VAL A 65 -11.74 -8.76 -2.69
C VAL A 65 -12.39 -7.39 -2.83
N LEU A 66 -13.00 -7.10 -3.98
CA LEU A 66 -13.68 -5.82 -4.20
C LEU A 66 -14.87 -5.65 -3.25
N ASP A 67 -15.66 -6.69 -3.02
CA ASP A 67 -16.78 -6.69 -2.06
C ASP A 67 -16.27 -6.44 -0.62
N ALA A 68 -15.13 -7.01 -0.25
CA ALA A 68 -14.51 -6.80 1.06
C ALA A 68 -13.92 -5.39 1.22
N MET A 69 -13.40 -4.79 0.14
CA MET A 69 -12.96 -3.39 0.12
C MET A 69 -14.16 -2.45 0.29
N ASP A 70 -15.28 -2.72 -0.38
CA ASP A 70 -16.51 -1.95 -0.21
C ASP A 70 -17.03 -2.03 1.23
N TYR A 71 -17.00 -3.23 1.83
CA TYR A 71 -17.31 -3.40 3.25
C TYR A 71 -16.40 -2.55 4.12
N PHE A 72 -15.07 -2.59 3.90
CA PHE A 72 -14.11 -1.80 4.68
C PHE A 72 -14.39 -0.30 4.52
N THR A 73 -14.62 0.15 3.30
CA THR A 73 -14.87 1.56 3.00
C THR A 73 -16.14 2.09 3.68
N GLN A 74 -17.16 1.23 3.80
CA GLN A 74 -18.46 1.61 4.39
C GLN A 74 -18.51 1.42 5.91
N GLU A 75 -17.96 0.32 6.42
CA GLU A 75 -18.18 -0.12 7.80
C GLU A 75 -17.02 0.18 8.75
N ALA A 76 -15.81 0.41 8.25
CA ALA A 76 -14.69 0.78 9.11
C ALA A 76 -14.94 2.13 9.80
N GLY A 77 -14.42 2.29 11.01
CA GLY A 77 -14.56 3.54 11.75
C GLY A 77 -15.95 3.82 12.33
N ASN A 78 -16.91 2.93 12.20
CA ASN A 78 -18.26 3.07 12.75
C ASN A 78 -18.32 2.77 14.27
N TYR A 79 -17.43 3.38 15.04
CA TYR A 79 -17.39 3.27 16.51
C TYR A 79 -17.14 4.63 17.15
N GLU A 80 -17.50 4.75 18.43
CA GLU A 80 -17.31 6.00 19.19
C GLU A 80 -15.80 6.28 19.38
N GLY A 81 -15.40 7.52 19.07
CA GLY A 81 -14.00 7.96 19.14
C GLY A 81 -13.15 7.62 17.91
N SER A 82 -13.76 7.04 16.87
CA SER A 82 -13.05 6.86 15.59
C SER A 82 -12.64 8.19 14.98
N PRO A 83 -11.42 8.30 14.42
CA PRO A 83 -10.95 9.51 13.75
C PRO A 83 -11.71 9.82 12.45
N MET A 84 -12.39 8.83 11.89
CA MET A 84 -13.17 8.95 10.66
C MET A 84 -14.29 7.91 10.63
N LYS A 85 -15.29 8.15 9.77
CA LYS A 85 -16.32 7.17 9.41
C LYS A 85 -16.05 6.65 8.02
N GLY A 86 -16.21 5.35 7.84
CA GLY A 86 -15.71 4.65 6.67
C GLY A 86 -14.21 4.40 6.77
N GLY A 87 -13.67 3.62 5.83
CA GLY A 87 -12.25 3.32 5.72
C GLY A 87 -11.65 3.77 4.39
N LEU A 88 -10.32 3.86 4.33
CA LEU A 88 -9.57 4.07 3.11
C LEU A 88 -8.77 2.82 2.76
N CYS A 89 -8.98 2.29 1.56
CA CYS A 89 -8.15 1.25 0.98
C CYS A 89 -7.08 1.90 0.08
N ILE A 90 -5.81 1.82 0.48
CA ILE A 90 -4.68 2.45 -0.23
C ILE A 90 -3.85 1.35 -0.86
N PHE A 91 -3.71 1.38 -2.19
CA PHE A 91 -3.07 0.33 -2.97
C PHE A 91 -1.87 0.81 -3.77
N ALA A 92 -0.88 -0.06 -3.86
CA ALA A 92 0.18 0.06 -4.84
C ALA A 92 -0.37 -0.11 -6.26
N ALA A 93 0.04 0.75 -7.20
CA ALA A 93 -0.44 0.72 -8.59
C ALA A 93 0.05 -0.51 -9.40
N GLY A 94 1.09 -1.20 -8.92
CA GLY A 94 1.73 -2.30 -9.63
C GLY A 94 3.06 -1.89 -10.27
N ASN A 95 3.84 -2.90 -10.67
CA ASN A 95 5.22 -2.74 -11.13
C ASN A 95 5.44 -3.29 -12.55
N THR A 96 4.47 -3.20 -13.43
CA THR A 96 4.56 -3.72 -14.80
C THR A 96 5.26 -2.76 -15.78
N GLY A 97 5.35 -1.46 -15.43
CA GLY A 97 5.81 -0.41 -16.32
C GLY A 97 4.83 -0.06 -17.46
N LEU A 98 3.66 -0.65 -17.46
CA LEU A 98 2.67 -0.55 -18.54
C LEU A 98 1.51 0.39 -18.18
N GLU A 99 0.84 0.88 -19.23
CA GLU A 99 -0.50 1.42 -19.12
C GLU A 99 -1.50 0.27 -19.19
N GLY A 100 -2.51 0.30 -18.30
CA GLY A 100 -3.52 -0.76 -18.22
C GLY A 100 -4.43 -0.53 -17.02
N THR A 101 -5.27 -1.51 -16.69
CA THR A 101 -6.18 -1.47 -15.55
C THR A 101 -5.79 -2.55 -14.54
N PHE A 102 -5.08 -2.17 -13.50
CA PHE A 102 -4.50 -3.11 -12.54
C PHE A 102 -5.26 -3.06 -11.20
N TYR A 103 -5.98 -4.14 -10.92
CA TYR A 103 -6.75 -4.29 -9.69
C TYR A 103 -5.89 -4.88 -8.54
N PRO A 104 -6.25 -4.60 -7.27
CA PRO A 104 -7.38 -3.81 -6.80
C PRO A 104 -7.15 -2.29 -6.85
N GLY A 105 -5.95 -1.81 -7.19
CA GLY A 105 -5.61 -0.38 -7.22
C GLY A 105 -6.53 0.43 -8.15
N ALA A 106 -6.95 -0.14 -9.28
CA ALA A 106 -7.86 0.50 -10.24
C ALA A 106 -9.34 0.47 -9.81
N TYR A 107 -9.67 -0.06 -8.64
CA TYR A 107 -11.05 -0.07 -8.17
C TYR A 107 -11.48 1.29 -7.65
N ALA A 108 -12.71 1.71 -7.96
CA ALA A 108 -13.20 3.07 -7.72
C ALA A 108 -13.19 3.51 -6.24
N THR A 109 -13.16 2.58 -5.29
CA THR A 109 -13.09 2.88 -3.85
C THR A 109 -11.66 2.80 -3.30
N ALA A 110 -10.68 2.44 -4.12
CA ALA A 110 -9.27 2.45 -3.75
C ALA A 110 -8.66 3.85 -3.92
N VAL A 111 -7.63 4.14 -3.16
CA VAL A 111 -6.66 5.20 -3.43
C VAL A 111 -5.43 4.53 -4.02
N SER A 112 -5.17 4.75 -5.29
CA SER A 112 -4.09 4.12 -6.03
C SER A 112 -2.82 4.97 -6.04
N VAL A 113 -1.68 4.34 -5.76
CA VAL A 113 -0.40 5.03 -5.58
C VAL A 113 0.63 4.56 -6.59
N THR A 114 1.03 5.44 -7.50
CA THR A 114 2.16 5.24 -8.41
C THR A 114 3.48 5.60 -7.75
N ALA A 115 4.59 5.15 -8.32
CA ALA A 115 5.92 5.40 -7.78
C ALA A 115 6.61 6.57 -8.51
N LEU A 116 7.24 7.46 -7.73
CA LEU A 116 8.18 8.46 -8.22
C LEU A 116 9.61 8.03 -7.90
N SER A 117 10.48 8.25 -8.88
CA SER A 117 11.91 8.20 -8.74
C SER A 117 12.45 9.46 -8.03
N VAL A 118 13.72 9.46 -7.65
CA VAL A 118 14.38 10.59 -6.98
C VAL A 118 14.50 11.84 -7.85
N ASP A 119 14.39 11.71 -9.17
CA ASP A 119 14.35 12.82 -10.13
C ASP A 119 12.94 13.39 -10.35
N TYR A 120 11.99 12.99 -9.51
CA TYR A 120 10.57 13.41 -9.55
C TYR A 120 9.80 12.99 -10.81
N LYS A 121 10.28 11.99 -11.53
CA LYS A 121 9.55 11.36 -12.63
C LYS A 121 8.89 10.07 -12.15
N VAL A 122 7.88 9.64 -12.87
CA VAL A 122 7.28 8.33 -12.67
C VAL A 122 8.36 7.27 -12.87
N ALA A 123 8.50 6.38 -11.89
CA ALA A 123 9.50 5.31 -11.94
C ALA A 123 9.27 4.39 -13.15
N SER A 124 10.35 3.87 -13.72
CA SER A 124 10.32 3.10 -14.97
C SER A 124 9.38 1.90 -14.91
N TYR A 125 9.31 1.27 -13.78
CA TYR A 125 8.49 0.09 -13.52
C TYR A 125 7.04 0.43 -13.12
N SER A 126 6.70 1.67 -12.75
CA SER A 126 5.38 1.97 -12.20
C SER A 126 4.27 1.75 -13.23
N SER A 127 3.29 0.93 -12.88
CA SER A 127 2.05 0.80 -13.65
C SER A 127 1.28 2.13 -13.65
N ARG A 128 0.52 2.39 -14.70
CA ARG A 128 -0.14 3.69 -14.98
C ARG A 128 -1.51 3.49 -15.58
N GLY A 129 -2.36 4.48 -15.40
CA GLY A 129 -3.69 4.60 -16.00
C GLY A 129 -4.43 5.81 -15.44
N ASP A 130 -5.56 6.13 -16.02
CA ASP A 130 -6.44 7.25 -15.57
C ASP A 130 -7.11 6.97 -14.21
N TRP A 131 -7.00 5.75 -13.72
CA TRP A 131 -7.44 5.34 -12.38
C TRP A 131 -6.41 5.66 -11.28
N ALA A 132 -5.18 6.07 -11.65
CA ALA A 132 -4.14 6.37 -10.66
C ALA A 132 -4.40 7.73 -10.00
N ASP A 133 -4.51 7.74 -8.66
CA ASP A 133 -4.93 8.93 -7.92
C ASP A 133 -3.76 9.82 -7.50
N VAL A 134 -2.67 9.21 -7.03
CA VAL A 134 -1.55 9.94 -6.43
C VAL A 134 -0.23 9.24 -6.68
N SER A 135 0.86 10.01 -6.64
CA SER A 135 2.22 9.49 -6.73
C SER A 135 2.99 9.78 -5.44
N ALA A 136 3.84 8.85 -5.03
CA ALA A 136 4.71 9.00 -3.86
C ALA A 136 6.11 8.43 -4.12
N PRO A 137 7.11 8.74 -3.28
CA PRO A 137 8.47 8.21 -3.46
C PRO A 137 8.50 6.68 -3.43
N GLY A 138 8.85 6.08 -4.54
CA GLY A 138 8.98 4.62 -4.70
C GLY A 138 10.41 4.19 -5.07
N GLY A 139 11.23 5.16 -5.49
CA GLY A 139 12.58 4.90 -5.96
C GLY A 139 12.64 4.36 -7.39
N ASP A 140 13.84 4.18 -7.91
CA ASP A 140 14.10 3.50 -9.19
C ASP A 140 15.58 3.04 -9.22
N VAL A 141 15.82 1.89 -8.62
CA VAL A 141 17.19 1.33 -8.45
C VAL A 141 17.79 0.94 -9.81
N GLU A 142 16.98 0.54 -10.77
CA GLU A 142 17.45 0.17 -12.11
C GLU A 142 18.04 1.38 -12.85
N LEU A 143 17.43 2.55 -12.70
CA LEU A 143 17.91 3.76 -13.37
C LEU A 143 19.10 4.41 -12.68
N GLY A 144 19.12 4.45 -11.34
CA GLY A 144 20.07 5.27 -10.60
C GLY A 144 20.92 4.52 -9.57
N GLY A 145 20.82 3.18 -9.52
CA GLY A 145 21.53 2.37 -8.55
C GLY A 145 20.87 2.35 -7.18
N GLU A 146 21.45 1.60 -6.25
CA GLU A 146 20.87 1.30 -4.93
C GLU A 146 20.42 2.55 -4.15
N SER A 147 21.17 3.65 -4.22
CA SER A 147 20.83 4.90 -3.52
C SER A 147 19.59 5.62 -4.06
N TRP A 148 19.05 5.19 -5.18
CA TRP A 148 17.78 5.68 -5.72
C TRP A 148 16.56 4.92 -5.18
N GLY A 149 16.78 3.89 -4.37
CA GLY A 149 15.74 3.20 -3.66
C GLY A 149 15.29 3.92 -2.38
N VAL A 150 14.20 3.44 -1.81
CA VAL A 150 13.67 3.89 -0.52
C VAL A 150 14.38 3.15 0.60
N LEU A 151 15.06 3.89 1.48
CA LEU A 151 15.77 3.32 2.64
C LEU A 151 14.74 2.86 3.69
N SER A 152 14.87 1.62 4.16
CA SER A 152 14.05 1.10 5.25
C SER A 152 14.78 0.07 6.09
N THR A 153 14.09 -0.46 7.11
CA THR A 153 14.60 -1.48 8.02
C THR A 153 14.42 -2.87 7.43
N PHE A 154 15.39 -3.75 7.73
CA PHE A 154 15.40 -5.15 7.30
C PHE A 154 15.55 -6.10 8.50
N PRO A 155 15.15 -7.36 8.37
CA PRO A 155 15.38 -8.37 9.39
C PRO A 155 16.88 -8.46 9.77
N GLY A 156 17.16 -8.79 11.04
CA GLY A 156 18.51 -8.89 11.53
C GLY A 156 19.18 -7.55 11.86
N ASN A 157 18.39 -6.54 12.22
CA ASN A 157 18.86 -5.21 12.61
C ASN A 157 19.70 -4.52 11.53
N ARG A 158 19.24 -4.61 10.29
CA ARG A 158 19.87 -4.04 9.09
C ARG A 158 19.01 -2.96 8.47
N TYR A 159 19.62 -2.21 7.56
CA TYR A 159 18.96 -1.24 6.67
C TYR A 159 19.30 -1.57 5.24
N GLY A 160 18.44 -1.21 4.32
CA GLY A 160 18.66 -1.42 2.89
C GLY A 160 17.66 -0.61 2.07
N TYR A 161 17.86 -0.65 0.77
CA TYR A 161 17.06 0.08 -0.20
C TYR A 161 16.24 -0.89 -1.03
N TYR A 162 14.96 -0.57 -1.20
CA TYR A 162 14.10 -1.20 -2.19
C TYR A 162 13.41 -0.13 -3.01
N ASP A 163 12.95 -0.51 -4.19
CA ASP A 163 12.08 0.29 -5.04
C ASP A 163 10.80 -0.47 -5.38
N GLY A 164 9.77 0.27 -5.76
CA GLY A 164 8.47 -0.29 -6.08
C GLY A 164 7.31 0.62 -5.70
N THR A 165 6.18 0.45 -6.35
CA THR A 165 4.92 1.04 -5.90
C THR A 165 4.54 0.55 -4.49
N SER A 166 5.06 -0.62 -4.09
CA SER A 166 4.98 -1.14 -2.72
C SER A 166 5.67 -0.25 -1.68
N MET A 167 6.70 0.52 -2.08
CA MET A 167 7.38 1.50 -1.22
C MET A 167 6.69 2.86 -1.27
N ALA A 168 6.09 3.22 -2.40
CA ALA A 168 5.31 4.45 -2.56
C ALA A 168 4.00 4.41 -1.74
N CYS A 169 3.27 3.32 -1.78
CA CYS A 169 1.98 3.14 -1.12
C CYS A 169 2.00 3.50 0.39
N PRO A 170 2.92 3.00 1.22
CA PRO A 170 2.97 3.33 2.64
C PRO A 170 3.35 4.79 2.93
N HIS A 171 3.96 5.53 2.01
CA HIS A 171 4.15 6.97 2.18
C HIS A 171 2.83 7.73 2.19
N VAL A 172 1.86 7.28 1.38
CA VAL A 172 0.52 7.87 1.34
C VAL A 172 -0.30 7.45 2.55
N SER A 173 -0.17 6.20 2.98
CA SER A 173 -0.90 5.68 4.15
C SER A 173 -0.46 6.34 5.46
N GLY A 174 0.82 6.68 5.59
CA GLY A 174 1.41 7.34 6.76
C GLY A 174 1.11 8.81 6.84
#